data_03d5f73cb6394ad97ffbda621f78dbf7
#
_entry.id   03d5f73cb6394ad97ffbda621f78dbf7
#
_cell.length_a   1.000
_cell.length_b   1.000
_cell.length_c   1.000
_cell.angle_alpha   90.00
_cell.angle_beta   90.00
_cell.angle_gamma   90.00
#
_symmetry.space_group_name_H-M   'P 1'
#
loop_
_entity.id
_entity.type
_entity.pdbx_description
1 polymer ?
#
loop_
_entity_poly.entity_id
_entity_poly.type
_entity_poly.pdbx_seq_one_letter_code
_entity_poly.pdbx_strand_id
1 'polypeptide(L)'
;MSSGDSGRRDSQRAKVYAAEEFVRTLFDRAAEHGSPAVEFFGTQLTLPPEGRFGSIASVQRYVDDVLALPGVRHQWPGVSPLSVRPRRAASAAHYESRDGAGVIAVPDRDTADWALRELVVLHEVAHHLCRAEPPHGPQFVATFCRLAELVMGPELGHVLRVVYAKEGVR
;
A
#
# COMPACT_ATOMS: atom_id res chain seq x y z
N MET A 1 -26.31 21.79 -20.29
CA MET A 1 -26.64 20.96 -19.09
C MET A 1 -25.37 20.40 -18.53
N SER A 2 -24.90 21.00 -17.46
CA SER A 2 -23.64 20.61 -16.82
C SER A 2 -23.94 19.43 -15.89
N SER A 3 -23.56 18.23 -16.28
CA SER A 3 -23.61 17.05 -15.40
C SER A 3 -22.52 17.23 -14.37
N GLY A 4 -22.90 17.64 -13.16
CA GLY A 4 -22.01 17.67 -12.02
C GLY A 4 -21.58 16.25 -11.68
N ASP A 5 -20.37 15.90 -12.06
CA ASP A 5 -19.64 14.77 -11.50
C ASP A 5 -19.30 15.14 -10.05
N SER A 6 -20.24 14.86 -9.14
CA SER A 6 -19.96 14.88 -7.71
C SER A 6 -19.13 13.63 -7.40
N GLY A 7 -17.82 13.74 -7.51
CA GLY A 7 -16.88 12.72 -7.10
C GLY A 7 -17.32 12.11 -5.77
N ARG A 8 -17.53 10.79 -5.77
CA ARG A 8 -17.99 10.05 -4.61
C ARG A 8 -17.04 10.35 -3.45
N ARG A 9 -17.55 10.97 -2.38
CA ARG A 9 -16.76 11.39 -1.22
C ARG A 9 -15.99 10.19 -0.67
N ASP A 10 -14.67 10.32 -0.52
CA ASP A 10 -13.76 9.31 0.04
C ASP A 10 -13.96 9.18 1.56
N SER A 11 -15.09 8.59 1.95
CA SER A 11 -15.55 8.51 3.34
C SER A 11 -14.80 7.47 4.17
N GLN A 12 -14.04 6.57 3.53
CA GLN A 12 -13.30 5.51 4.21
C GLN A 12 -11.82 5.84 4.41
N ARG A 13 -11.31 6.91 3.82
CA ARG A 13 -9.89 7.26 3.86
C ARG A 13 -9.29 7.18 5.26
N ALA A 14 -9.90 7.84 6.24
CA ALA A 14 -9.39 7.86 7.62
C ALA A 14 -9.35 6.46 8.25
N LYS A 15 -10.35 5.63 7.98
CA LYS A 15 -10.41 4.25 8.47
C LYS A 15 -9.35 3.36 7.82
N VAL A 16 -9.13 3.51 6.51
CA VAL A 16 -8.09 2.81 5.77
C VAL A 16 -6.71 3.12 6.36
N TYR A 17 -6.40 4.40 6.55
CA TYR A 17 -5.11 4.79 7.15
C TYR A 17 -4.97 4.32 8.60
N ALA A 18 -6.04 4.35 9.41
CA ALA A 18 -6.01 3.84 10.79
C ALA A 18 -5.74 2.32 10.82
N ALA A 19 -6.38 1.57 9.93
CA ALA A 19 -6.15 0.14 9.78
C ALA A 19 -4.68 -0.17 9.40
N GLU A 20 -4.16 0.53 8.43
CA GLU A 20 -2.77 0.35 7.97
C GLU A 20 -1.75 0.79 9.03
N GLU A 21 -2.03 1.85 9.77
CA GLU A 21 -1.22 2.26 10.94
C GLU A 21 -1.14 1.12 11.96
N PHE A 22 -2.26 0.51 12.30
CA PHE A 22 -2.27 -0.64 13.20
C PHE A 22 -1.42 -1.80 12.66
N VAL A 23 -1.53 -2.12 11.37
CA VAL A 23 -0.70 -3.17 10.75
C VAL A 23 0.79 -2.83 10.86
N ARG A 24 1.18 -1.57 10.60
CA ARG A 24 2.57 -1.13 10.78
C ARG A 24 3.06 -1.33 12.22
N THR A 25 2.23 -1.09 13.23
CA THR A 25 2.61 -1.34 14.63
C THR A 25 2.89 -2.81 14.93
N LEU A 26 2.24 -3.75 14.23
CA LEU A 26 2.55 -5.17 14.36
C LEU A 26 3.97 -5.49 13.86
N PHE A 27 4.35 -4.94 12.71
CA PHE A 27 5.72 -5.09 12.19
C PHE A 27 6.76 -4.44 13.10
N ASP A 28 6.47 -3.26 13.64
CA ASP A 28 7.38 -2.57 14.56
C ASP A 28 7.59 -3.39 15.84
N ARG A 29 6.53 -3.96 16.42
CA ARG A 29 6.64 -4.88 17.55
C ARG A 29 7.45 -6.14 17.24
N ALA A 30 7.23 -6.75 16.07
CA ALA A 30 8.01 -7.89 15.64
C ALA A 30 9.50 -7.55 15.56
N ALA A 31 9.84 -6.39 15.00
CA ALA A 31 11.22 -5.89 14.91
C ALA A 31 11.83 -5.62 16.29
N GLU A 32 11.10 -4.95 17.20
CA GLU A 32 11.55 -4.66 18.57
C GLU A 32 11.84 -5.93 19.38
N HIS A 33 11.02 -6.97 19.20
CA HIS A 33 11.19 -8.24 19.89
C HIS A 33 12.18 -9.20 19.18
N GLY A 34 12.68 -8.84 18.00
CA GLY A 34 13.55 -9.70 17.21
C GLY A 34 12.91 -11.02 16.79
N SER A 35 11.58 -11.04 16.66
CA SER A 35 10.81 -12.24 16.31
C SER A 35 9.69 -11.89 15.34
N PRO A 36 9.51 -12.66 14.24
CA PRO A 36 8.38 -12.46 13.33
C PRO A 36 7.05 -12.95 13.92
N ALA A 37 7.08 -13.66 15.04
CA ALA A 37 5.86 -14.14 15.71
C ALA A 37 5.20 -12.99 16.47
N VAL A 38 3.92 -12.76 16.16
CA VAL A 38 3.08 -11.75 16.81
C VAL A 38 1.79 -12.35 17.28
N GLU A 39 1.26 -11.85 18.40
CA GLU A 39 -0.11 -12.14 18.80
C GLU A 39 -1.06 -11.19 18.07
N PHE A 40 -2.03 -11.78 17.39
CA PHE A 40 -3.02 -11.07 16.61
C PHE A 40 -4.42 -11.56 16.97
N PHE A 41 -5.14 -10.78 17.74
CA PHE A 41 -6.49 -11.11 18.25
C PHE A 41 -6.62 -12.54 18.81
N GLY A 42 -5.69 -12.91 19.70
CA GLY A 42 -5.68 -14.22 20.34
C GLY A 42 -5.09 -15.36 19.52
N THR A 43 -4.59 -15.07 18.32
CA THR A 43 -3.93 -16.06 17.44
C THR A 43 -2.48 -15.69 17.25
N GLN A 44 -1.59 -16.67 17.29
CA GLN A 44 -0.19 -16.49 16.92
C GLN A 44 -0.04 -16.51 15.40
N LEU A 45 0.55 -15.45 14.86
CA LEU A 45 0.89 -15.33 13.43
C LEU A 45 2.38 -15.12 13.27
N THR A 46 2.91 -15.58 12.14
CA THR A 46 4.26 -15.26 11.69
C THR A 46 4.19 -14.23 10.58
N LEU A 47 4.61 -13.00 10.86
CA LEU A 47 4.65 -11.95 9.84
C LEU A 47 5.80 -12.20 8.86
N PRO A 48 5.60 -11.90 7.57
CA PRO A 48 6.71 -11.83 6.63
C PRO A 48 7.64 -10.66 7.01
N PRO A 49 8.91 -10.68 6.57
CA PRO A 49 9.77 -9.51 6.70
C PRO A 49 9.20 -8.34 5.90
N GLU A 50 9.29 -7.12 6.46
CA GLU A 50 8.93 -5.89 5.75
C GLU A 50 10.20 -5.21 5.23
N GLY A 51 10.23 -4.92 3.94
CA GLY A 51 11.32 -4.19 3.31
C GLY A 51 11.37 -2.72 3.74
N ARG A 52 12.59 -2.17 3.79
CA ARG A 52 12.87 -0.75 4.01
C ARG A 52 13.77 -0.25 2.88
N PHE A 53 13.42 0.90 2.32
CA PHE A 53 14.14 1.45 1.15
C PHE A 53 15.06 2.60 1.55
N GLY A 54 16.32 2.49 1.16
CA GLY A 54 17.34 3.49 1.45
C GLY A 54 17.50 4.56 0.37
N SER A 55 16.80 4.46 -0.77
CA SER A 55 16.91 5.40 -1.88
C SER A 55 15.70 5.34 -2.82
N ILE A 56 15.48 6.42 -3.58
CA ILE A 56 14.47 6.45 -4.65
C ILE A 56 14.73 5.35 -5.69
N ALA A 57 15.99 5.10 -6.03
CA ALA A 57 16.35 4.05 -6.97
C ALA A 57 15.99 2.65 -6.45
N SER A 58 16.10 2.38 -5.15
CA SER A 58 15.68 1.10 -4.58
C SER A 58 14.16 0.94 -4.58
N VAL A 59 13.41 2.02 -4.35
CA VAL A 59 11.94 2.00 -4.48
C VAL A 59 11.53 1.72 -5.93
N GLN A 60 12.19 2.37 -6.92
CA GLN A 60 11.88 2.14 -8.33
C GLN A 60 12.11 0.67 -8.73
N ARG A 61 13.26 0.09 -8.37
CA ARG A 61 13.53 -1.33 -8.64
C ARG A 61 12.48 -2.24 -8.02
N TYR A 62 12.12 -1.98 -6.77
CA TYR A 62 11.09 -2.74 -6.08
C TYR A 62 9.73 -2.67 -6.79
N VAL A 63 9.30 -1.47 -7.21
CA VAL A 63 8.06 -1.28 -7.96
C VAL A 63 8.10 -2.05 -9.29
N ASP A 64 9.21 -1.97 -10.01
CA ASP A 64 9.38 -2.71 -11.27
C ASP A 64 9.30 -4.24 -11.04
N ASP A 65 9.96 -4.74 -9.99
CA ASP A 65 9.93 -6.16 -9.60
C ASP A 65 8.52 -6.61 -9.22
N VAL A 66 7.79 -5.82 -8.43
CA VAL A 66 6.39 -6.10 -8.05
C VAL A 66 5.49 -6.21 -9.28
N LEU A 67 5.58 -5.25 -10.19
CA LEU A 67 4.78 -5.25 -11.42
C LEU A 67 5.18 -6.38 -12.39
N ALA A 68 6.40 -6.90 -12.27
CA ALA A 68 6.89 -8.03 -13.05
C ALA A 68 6.50 -9.41 -12.48
N LEU A 69 6.06 -9.49 -11.22
CA LEU A 69 5.65 -10.75 -10.61
C LEU A 69 4.56 -11.45 -11.43
N PRO A 70 4.72 -12.76 -11.72
CA PRO A 70 3.73 -13.51 -12.52
C PRO A 70 2.31 -13.43 -11.94
N GLY A 71 2.15 -13.51 -10.61
CA GLY A 71 0.86 -13.40 -9.94
C GLY A 71 0.23 -12.02 -10.11
N VAL A 72 1.03 -10.94 -10.06
CA VAL A 72 0.56 -9.57 -10.27
C VAL A 72 0.16 -9.36 -11.72
N ARG A 73 0.99 -9.80 -12.68
CA ARG A 73 0.67 -9.70 -14.11
C ARG A 73 -0.57 -10.50 -14.52
N HIS A 74 -0.79 -11.65 -13.88
CA HIS A 74 -1.99 -12.45 -14.10
C HIS A 74 -3.25 -11.78 -13.54
N GLN A 75 -3.15 -11.21 -12.34
CA GLN A 75 -4.27 -10.56 -11.65
C GLN A 75 -4.67 -9.23 -12.32
N TRP A 76 -3.68 -8.45 -12.79
CA TRP A 76 -3.87 -7.15 -13.45
C TRP A 76 -3.13 -7.12 -14.80
N PRO A 77 -3.69 -7.77 -15.85
CA PRO A 77 -3.06 -7.78 -17.15
C PRO A 77 -3.03 -6.39 -17.79
N GLY A 78 -1.95 -6.07 -18.48
CA GLY A 78 -1.82 -4.83 -19.24
C GLY A 78 -1.53 -3.59 -18.39
N VAL A 79 -1.08 -3.75 -17.13
CA VAL A 79 -0.67 -2.62 -16.29
C VAL A 79 0.51 -1.88 -16.90
N SER A 80 0.37 -0.56 -16.99
CA SER A 80 1.43 0.32 -17.48
C SER A 80 2.57 0.45 -16.47
N PRO A 81 3.80 0.83 -16.92
CA PRO A 81 4.90 1.13 -16.03
C PRO A 81 4.53 2.21 -15.02
N LEU A 82 5.19 2.18 -13.85
CA LEU A 82 4.98 3.10 -12.74
C LEU A 82 6.33 3.72 -12.36
N SER A 83 6.43 5.03 -12.46
CA SER A 83 7.65 5.78 -12.13
C SER A 83 7.65 6.20 -10.67
N VAL A 84 8.84 6.30 -10.08
CA VAL A 84 9.04 6.84 -8.73
C VAL A 84 9.87 8.11 -8.81
N ARG A 85 9.43 9.16 -8.12
CA ARG A 85 10.15 10.43 -8.06
C ARG A 85 10.25 10.97 -6.64
N PRO A 86 11.30 11.75 -6.33
CA PRO A 86 11.36 12.44 -5.04
C PRO A 86 10.31 13.56 -4.98
N ARG A 87 9.83 13.83 -3.77
CA ARG A 87 8.93 14.93 -3.43
C ARG A 87 9.50 15.71 -2.25
N ARG A 88 9.94 16.94 -2.50
CA ARG A 88 10.47 17.82 -1.45
C ARG A 88 9.35 18.30 -0.52
N ALA A 89 9.70 18.53 0.74
CA ALA A 89 8.81 19.11 1.78
C ALA A 89 7.49 18.33 1.98
N ALA A 90 7.48 17.04 1.69
CA ALA A 90 6.32 16.18 1.89
C ALA A 90 6.57 15.20 3.04
N SER A 91 5.53 14.92 3.82
CA SER A 91 5.55 13.96 4.93
C SER A 91 5.01 12.57 4.54
N ALA A 92 4.48 12.42 3.31
CA ALA A 92 3.83 11.20 2.86
C ALA A 92 4.13 10.89 1.39
N ALA A 93 4.20 9.60 1.06
CA ALA A 93 4.15 9.14 -0.31
C ALA A 93 2.76 9.42 -0.91
N HIS A 94 2.71 9.55 -2.23
CA HIS A 94 1.46 9.85 -2.92
C HIS A 94 1.52 9.34 -4.37
N TYR A 95 0.47 8.63 -4.77
CA TYR A 95 0.25 8.24 -6.17
C TYR A 95 -0.36 9.39 -6.97
N GLU A 96 0.18 9.62 -8.16
CA GLU A 96 -0.33 10.58 -9.13
C GLU A 96 -0.51 9.90 -10.50
N SER A 97 -1.57 10.27 -11.21
CA SER A 97 -1.72 9.92 -12.62
C SER A 97 -1.60 11.20 -13.45
N ARG A 98 -0.62 11.23 -14.37
CA ARG A 98 -0.40 12.34 -15.28
C ARG A 98 -0.38 11.81 -16.71
N ASP A 99 -1.26 12.30 -17.56
CA ASP A 99 -1.36 11.93 -18.98
C ASP A 99 -1.40 10.41 -19.22
N GLY A 100 -2.06 9.68 -18.33
CA GLY A 100 -2.15 8.21 -18.39
C GLY A 100 -0.96 7.46 -17.78
N ALA A 101 0.12 8.14 -17.41
CA ALA A 101 1.26 7.56 -16.72
C ALA A 101 1.10 7.64 -15.20
N GLY A 102 1.43 6.54 -14.50
CA GLY A 102 1.45 6.49 -13.04
C GLY A 102 2.78 6.97 -12.48
N VAL A 103 2.72 7.73 -11.39
CA VAL A 103 3.90 8.21 -10.67
C VAL A 103 3.66 8.07 -9.16
N ILE A 104 4.62 7.48 -8.44
CA ILE A 104 4.68 7.56 -6.98
C ILE A 104 5.65 8.66 -6.59
N ALA A 105 5.15 9.71 -5.93
CA ALA A 105 5.94 10.76 -5.34
C ALA A 105 6.30 10.36 -3.90
N VAL A 106 7.58 10.17 -3.61
CA VAL A 106 8.09 9.71 -2.31
C VAL A 106 8.80 10.87 -1.60
N PRO A 107 8.54 11.13 -0.30
CA PRO A 107 9.26 12.14 0.47
C PRO A 107 10.76 11.94 0.38
N ASP A 108 11.50 13.07 0.31
CA ASP A 108 12.95 13.03 0.34
C ASP A 108 13.46 12.48 1.68
N ARG A 109 14.55 11.71 1.66
CA ARG A 109 15.04 10.85 2.75
C ARG A 109 15.13 11.51 4.13
N ASP A 110 15.27 12.82 4.19
CA ASP A 110 15.53 13.52 5.44
C ASP A 110 14.27 13.82 6.28
N THR A 111 13.07 13.47 5.78
CA THR A 111 11.81 13.93 6.41
C THR A 111 10.81 12.84 6.78
N ALA A 112 10.95 11.59 6.32
CA ALA A 112 9.93 10.58 6.63
C ALA A 112 10.37 9.13 6.42
N ASP A 113 10.95 8.49 7.41
CA ASP A 113 11.30 7.06 7.39
C ASP A 113 10.11 6.15 7.07
N TRP A 114 8.91 6.50 7.51
CA TRP A 114 7.71 5.70 7.28
C TRP A 114 7.29 5.60 5.81
N ALA A 115 7.55 6.62 5.01
CA ALA A 115 7.21 6.63 3.59
C ALA A 115 8.08 5.69 2.74
N LEU A 116 9.22 5.26 3.28
CA LEU A 116 10.12 4.30 2.65
C LEU A 116 9.84 2.84 3.09
N ARG A 117 8.76 2.59 3.81
CA ARG A 117 8.32 1.23 4.18
C ARG A 117 7.67 0.53 2.99
N GLU A 118 7.87 -0.78 2.91
CA GLU A 118 7.28 -1.62 1.86
C GLU A 118 5.75 -1.51 1.81
N LEU A 119 5.08 -1.54 2.97
CA LEU A 119 3.63 -1.39 3.04
C LEU A 119 3.13 -0.05 2.48
N VAL A 120 3.86 1.04 2.71
CA VAL A 120 3.51 2.35 2.15
C VAL A 120 3.68 2.35 0.63
N VAL A 121 4.77 1.78 0.12
CA VAL A 121 5.00 1.69 -1.33
C VAL A 121 3.92 0.82 -1.99
N LEU A 122 3.56 -0.33 -1.40
CA LEU A 122 2.50 -1.20 -1.92
C LEU A 122 1.13 -0.53 -1.91
N HIS A 123 0.82 0.33 -0.93
CA HIS A 123 -0.39 1.15 -0.93
C HIS A 123 -0.47 2.03 -2.19
N GLU A 124 0.61 2.72 -2.53
CA GLU A 124 0.66 3.56 -3.72
C GLU A 124 0.63 2.74 -5.03
N VAL A 125 1.25 1.56 -5.05
CA VAL A 125 1.11 0.61 -6.16
C VAL A 125 -0.34 0.15 -6.32
N ALA A 126 -1.06 -0.09 -5.22
CA ALA A 126 -2.48 -0.46 -5.26
C ALA A 126 -3.34 0.63 -5.90
N HIS A 127 -3.04 1.92 -5.69
CA HIS A 127 -3.69 3.01 -6.41
C HIS A 127 -3.43 2.97 -7.92
N HIS A 128 -2.24 2.56 -8.34
CA HIS A 128 -1.92 2.37 -9.75
C HIS A 128 -2.72 1.23 -10.39
N LEU A 129 -2.90 0.14 -9.65
CA LEU A 129 -3.65 -1.05 -10.10
C LEU A 129 -5.16 -0.85 -10.03
N CYS A 130 -5.66 0.02 -9.16
CA CYS A 130 -7.08 0.30 -8.95
C CYS A 130 -7.38 1.79 -9.18
N ARG A 131 -7.98 2.11 -10.31
CA ARG A 131 -8.38 3.49 -10.65
C ARG A 131 -9.85 3.76 -10.35
N ALA A 132 -10.48 2.94 -9.51
CA ALA A 132 -11.87 3.10 -9.13
C ALA A 132 -12.07 4.26 -8.15
N GLU A 133 -13.25 4.87 -8.21
CA GLU A 133 -13.67 5.91 -7.29
C GLU A 133 -14.71 5.37 -6.29
N PRO A 134 -14.63 5.77 -5.03
CA PRO A 134 -13.64 6.68 -4.42
C PRO A 134 -12.26 6.00 -4.25
N PRO A 135 -11.17 6.77 -4.13
CA PRO A 135 -9.79 6.22 -4.11
C PRO A 135 -9.53 5.17 -3.04
N HIS A 136 -10.18 5.26 -1.87
CA HIS A 136 -10.09 4.27 -0.79
C HIS A 136 -11.41 3.49 -0.62
N GLY A 137 -12.11 3.27 -1.73
CA GLY A 137 -13.34 2.47 -1.74
C GLY A 137 -13.10 0.96 -1.67
N PRO A 138 -14.17 0.14 -1.71
CA PRO A 138 -14.07 -1.32 -1.60
C PRO A 138 -13.13 -1.97 -2.61
N GLN A 139 -13.06 -1.42 -3.82
CA GLN A 139 -12.19 -1.94 -4.88
C GLN A 139 -10.70 -1.70 -4.58
N PHE A 140 -10.36 -0.52 -4.02
CA PHE A 140 -9.00 -0.26 -3.54
C PHE A 140 -8.62 -1.24 -2.43
N VAL A 141 -9.47 -1.40 -1.42
CA VAL A 141 -9.24 -2.29 -0.28
C VAL A 141 -9.00 -3.73 -0.75
N ALA A 142 -9.85 -4.23 -1.65
CA ALA A 142 -9.69 -5.57 -2.24
C ALA A 142 -8.39 -5.68 -3.04
N THR A 143 -8.03 -4.65 -3.82
CA THR A 143 -6.79 -4.60 -4.60
C THR A 143 -5.58 -4.62 -3.69
N PHE A 144 -5.54 -3.79 -2.66
CA PHE A 144 -4.41 -3.73 -1.74
C PHE A 144 -4.23 -5.03 -0.94
N CYS A 145 -5.31 -5.62 -0.40
CA CYS A 145 -5.24 -6.91 0.26
C CYS A 145 -4.68 -8.00 -0.68
N ARG A 146 -5.15 -8.05 -1.92
CA ARG A 146 -4.69 -9.03 -2.90
C ARG A 146 -3.24 -8.81 -3.32
N LEU A 147 -2.84 -7.56 -3.53
CA LEU A 147 -1.46 -7.21 -3.85
C LEU A 147 -0.52 -7.60 -2.71
N ALA A 148 -0.84 -7.23 -1.48
CA ALA A 148 -0.05 -7.58 -0.30
C ALA A 148 0.08 -9.11 -0.13
N GLU A 149 -0.99 -9.85 -0.38
CA GLU A 149 -0.96 -11.32 -0.36
C GLU A 149 -0.03 -11.91 -1.42
N LEU A 150 -0.06 -11.38 -2.64
CA LEU A 150 0.79 -11.86 -3.74
C LEU A 150 2.28 -11.51 -3.56
N VAL A 151 2.57 -10.37 -2.92
CA VAL A 151 3.95 -9.86 -2.78
C VAL A 151 4.58 -10.31 -1.47
N MET A 152 3.86 -10.21 -0.36
CA MET A 152 4.39 -10.44 0.99
C MET A 152 3.86 -11.73 1.66
N GLY A 153 2.86 -12.36 1.07
CA GLY A 153 2.35 -13.64 1.55
C GLY A 153 0.93 -13.61 2.12
N PRO A 154 0.33 -14.81 2.27
CA PRO A 154 -1.07 -14.95 2.67
C PRO A 154 -1.36 -14.44 4.09
N GLU A 155 -0.39 -14.49 5.00
CA GLU A 155 -0.53 -14.00 6.37
C GLU A 155 -0.82 -12.51 6.39
N LEU A 156 -0.10 -11.71 5.61
CA LEU A 156 -0.34 -10.27 5.53
C LEU A 156 -1.69 -9.96 4.89
N GLY A 157 -2.06 -10.67 3.83
CA GLY A 157 -3.38 -10.53 3.22
C GLY A 157 -4.51 -10.82 4.22
N HIS A 158 -4.35 -11.83 5.06
CA HIS A 158 -5.28 -12.14 6.15
C HIS A 158 -5.35 -11.02 7.20
N VAL A 159 -4.20 -10.57 7.68
CA VAL A 159 -4.10 -9.48 8.67
C VAL A 159 -4.81 -8.22 8.18
N LEU A 160 -4.53 -7.80 6.95
CA LEU A 160 -5.18 -6.63 6.36
C LEU A 160 -6.70 -6.76 6.31
N ARG A 161 -7.23 -7.91 5.83
CA ARG A 161 -8.68 -8.14 5.76
C ARG A 161 -9.34 -8.06 7.14
N VAL A 162 -8.73 -8.66 8.16
CA VAL A 162 -9.26 -8.64 9.53
C VAL A 162 -9.25 -7.22 10.10
N VAL A 163 -8.15 -6.50 9.95
CA VAL A 163 -8.02 -5.13 10.50
C VAL A 163 -8.98 -4.17 9.78
N TYR A 164 -9.07 -4.24 8.46
CA TYR A 164 -10.05 -3.44 7.70
C TYR A 164 -11.49 -3.72 8.16
N ALA A 165 -11.86 -4.98 8.35
CA ALA A 165 -13.19 -5.33 8.84
C ALA A 165 -13.45 -4.76 10.25
N LYS A 166 -12.47 -4.80 11.15
CA LYS A 166 -12.57 -4.23 12.50
C LYS A 166 -12.70 -2.71 12.51
N GLU A 167 -12.03 -2.02 11.59
CA GLU A 167 -12.17 -0.57 11.41
C GLU A 167 -13.46 -0.18 10.64
N GLY A 168 -14.26 -1.15 10.25
CA GLY A 168 -15.50 -0.91 9.50
C GLY A 168 -15.26 -0.40 8.09
N VAL A 169 -14.12 -0.78 7.49
CA VAL A 169 -13.82 -0.56 6.07
C VAL A 169 -14.55 -1.61 5.24
N ARG A 170 -15.17 -1.17 4.15
CA ARG A 170 -15.98 -2.02 3.27
C ARG A 170 -15.51 -1.93 1.84
#